data_2d54dda0a915ebbda1f024f8beb7e52e
#
_entry.id   2d54dda0a915ebbda1f024f8beb7e52e
#
_cell.length_a   1.000
_cell.length_b   1.000
_cell.length_c   1.000
_cell.angle_alpha   90.00
_cell.angle_beta   90.00
_cell.angle_gamma   90.00
#
_symmetry.space_group_name_H-M   'P 1'
#
loop_
_entity.id
_entity.type
_entity.pdbx_description
1 polymer ?
#
loop_
_entity_poly.entity_id
_entity_poly.type
_entity_poly.pdbx_seq_one_letter_code
_entity_poly.pdbx_strand_id
1 'polypeptide(L)'
;MIRFLEQRTGGRAARIEVPFTSSHWDATILGARFTLARGWERQVDTHYDSLFYEPVLTAAAYREWLQEYAVSYVAMSDAPLDFSSVQEGRLISDGLPFLRPVFGSAHWQVYEVLAPQPLATGPGSLTSLNGDGFTLDATDSGTFLVRVHYTPYWTVSSGSATVAAGAHGWTEVYAEKPGAIAVDAEFSL
;
A
#
# COMPACT_ATOMS: atom_id res chain seq x y z
N MET A 1 7.07 13.79 -11.35
CA MET A 1 6.49 13.08 -10.20
C MET A 1 7.08 11.67 -10.09
N ILE A 2 6.92 10.74 -11.06
CA ILE A 2 7.43 9.35 -10.98
C ILE A 2 8.92 9.30 -10.59
N ARG A 3 9.82 10.00 -11.29
CA ARG A 3 11.25 10.04 -10.93
C ARG A 3 11.52 10.54 -9.50
N PHE A 4 10.71 11.46 -9.01
CA PHE A 4 10.81 11.93 -7.63
C PHE A 4 10.49 10.80 -6.64
N LEU A 5 9.40 10.06 -6.86
CA LEU A 5 9.03 8.92 -6.01
C LEU A 5 10.06 7.79 -6.09
N GLU A 6 10.57 7.45 -7.28
CA GLU A 6 11.63 6.44 -7.46
C GLU A 6 12.90 6.81 -6.67
N GLN A 7 13.31 8.08 -6.71
CA GLN A 7 14.46 8.56 -5.94
C GLN A 7 14.20 8.53 -4.43
N ARG A 8 12.97 8.90 -4.00
CA ARG A 8 12.62 8.94 -2.58
C ARG A 8 12.52 7.54 -1.97
N THR A 9 11.97 6.60 -2.68
CA THR A 9 11.86 5.20 -2.22
C THR A 9 13.21 4.49 -2.29
N GLY A 10 14.10 4.90 -3.19
CA GLY A 10 15.44 4.30 -3.35
C GLY A 10 15.37 2.81 -3.66
N GLY A 11 14.34 2.35 -4.38
CA GLY A 11 14.11 0.95 -4.70
C GLY A 11 13.53 0.12 -3.53
N ARG A 12 13.28 0.72 -2.37
CA ARG A 12 12.59 0.05 -1.27
C ARG A 12 11.10 -0.04 -1.53
N ALA A 13 10.47 -1.10 -1.07
CA ALA A 13 9.02 -1.24 -1.10
C ALA A 13 8.36 -0.08 -0.35
N ALA A 14 7.48 0.65 -1.03
CA ALA A 14 6.71 1.75 -0.47
C ALA A 14 5.30 1.71 -1.07
N ARG A 15 4.30 1.96 -0.25
CA ARG A 15 2.92 2.03 -0.72
C ARG A 15 2.51 3.47 -0.94
N ILE A 16 1.85 3.71 -2.06
CA ILE A 16 1.42 5.03 -2.49
C ILE A 16 -0.09 5.04 -2.63
N GLU A 17 -0.75 6.04 -2.04
CA GLU A 17 -2.15 6.33 -2.33
C GLU A 17 -2.24 7.29 -3.51
N VAL A 18 -3.19 7.00 -4.40
CA VAL A 18 -3.54 7.85 -5.54
C VAL A 18 -5.05 8.01 -5.54
N PRO A 19 -5.60 9.15 -5.10
CA PRO A 19 -7.02 9.41 -5.16
C PRO A 19 -7.56 9.16 -6.57
N PHE A 20 -8.61 8.35 -6.69
CA PHE A 20 -9.14 7.96 -8.00
C PHE A 20 -9.58 9.14 -8.82
N THR A 21 -9.13 9.18 -10.06
CA THR A 21 -9.64 10.08 -11.09
C THR A 21 -10.77 9.42 -11.88
N SER A 22 -11.58 10.22 -12.53
CA SER A 22 -12.70 9.74 -13.34
C SER A 22 -12.29 8.76 -14.45
N SER A 23 -11.03 8.82 -14.89
CA SER A 23 -10.48 7.95 -15.95
C SER A 23 -9.71 6.75 -15.43
N HIS A 24 -9.32 6.75 -14.16
CA HIS A 24 -8.44 5.74 -13.51
C HIS A 24 -7.06 5.54 -14.15
N TRP A 25 -6.69 6.33 -15.16
CA TRP A 25 -5.39 6.19 -15.84
C TRP A 25 -4.20 6.44 -14.92
N ASP A 26 -4.36 7.36 -13.97
CA ASP A 26 -3.30 7.72 -13.03
C ASP A 26 -2.90 6.50 -12.19
N ALA A 27 -3.88 5.77 -11.64
CA ALA A 27 -3.63 4.54 -10.89
C ALA A 27 -2.99 3.45 -11.77
N THR A 28 -3.46 3.28 -13.01
CA THR A 28 -2.90 2.29 -13.95
C THR A 28 -1.43 2.58 -14.26
N ILE A 29 -1.09 3.85 -14.55
CA ILE A 29 0.29 4.24 -14.89
C ILE A 29 1.21 4.08 -13.66
N LEU A 30 0.75 4.48 -12.49
CA LEU A 30 1.54 4.40 -11.26
C LEU A 30 1.63 2.98 -10.72
N GLY A 31 0.58 2.19 -10.82
CA GLY A 31 0.55 0.79 -10.40
C GLY A 31 1.53 -0.10 -11.16
N ALA A 32 1.92 0.27 -12.39
CA ALA A 32 2.98 -0.40 -13.12
C ALA A 32 4.39 -0.20 -12.52
N ARG A 33 4.56 0.73 -11.55
CA ARG A 33 5.86 1.12 -10.99
C ARG A 33 5.90 1.10 -9.46
N PHE A 34 4.77 1.22 -8.81
CA PHE A 34 4.66 1.33 -7.36
C PHE A 34 3.53 0.44 -6.84
N THR A 35 3.67 -0.02 -5.62
CA THR A 35 2.56 -0.65 -4.91
C THR A 35 1.56 0.44 -4.52
N LEU A 36 0.33 0.34 -5.01
CA LEU A 36 -0.75 1.26 -4.67
C LEU A 36 -1.51 0.76 -3.44
N ALA A 37 -2.05 1.70 -2.66
CA ALA A 37 -2.90 1.39 -1.52
C ALA A 37 -4.29 0.91 -1.99
N ARG A 38 -4.82 1.55 -3.04
CA ARG A 38 -6.09 1.19 -3.68
C ARG A 38 -5.86 0.79 -5.14
N GLY A 39 -6.52 -0.28 -5.56
CA GLY A 39 -6.57 -0.69 -6.96
C GLY A 39 -7.75 -0.02 -7.69
N TRP A 40 -7.78 -0.08 -9.02
CA TRP A 40 -8.83 0.51 -9.84
C TRP A 40 -10.12 -0.34 -9.93
N GLU A 41 -10.08 -1.60 -9.46
CA GLU A 41 -11.23 -2.51 -9.46
C GLU A 41 -12.24 -2.14 -8.37
N ARG A 42 -13.34 -1.51 -8.76
CA ARG A 42 -14.33 -0.95 -7.82
C ARG A 42 -14.93 -1.98 -6.86
N GLN A 43 -15.17 -3.22 -7.30
CA GLN A 43 -15.74 -4.24 -6.41
C GLN A 43 -14.76 -4.60 -5.29
N VAL A 44 -13.46 -4.67 -5.61
CA VAL A 44 -12.40 -4.93 -4.65
C VAL A 44 -12.23 -3.72 -3.72
N ASP A 45 -12.24 -2.52 -4.28
CA ASP A 45 -12.11 -1.27 -3.54
C ASP A 45 -13.27 -1.07 -2.56
N THR A 46 -14.53 -1.27 -2.98
CA THR A 46 -15.68 -1.18 -2.06
C THR A 46 -15.66 -2.22 -0.94
N HIS A 47 -15.03 -3.37 -1.16
CA HIS A 47 -14.92 -4.42 -0.16
C HIS A 47 -13.86 -4.09 0.90
N TYR A 48 -12.68 -3.66 0.47
CA TYR A 48 -11.55 -3.41 1.38
C TYR A 48 -11.49 -1.96 1.89
N ASP A 49 -11.97 -1.02 1.09
CA ASP A 49 -11.80 0.41 1.31
C ASP A 49 -13.13 1.15 1.43
N SER A 50 -14.12 0.50 2.06
CA SER A 50 -15.50 0.98 2.19
C SER A 50 -15.63 2.40 2.76
N LEU A 51 -14.66 2.86 3.56
CA LEU A 51 -14.66 4.20 4.14
C LEU A 51 -14.75 5.34 3.10
N PHE A 52 -14.25 5.12 1.87
CA PHE A 52 -14.33 6.11 0.80
C PHE A 52 -15.72 6.22 0.16
N TYR A 53 -16.58 5.27 0.47
CA TYR A 53 -17.98 5.19 0.00
C TYR A 53 -18.99 5.62 1.08
N GLU A 54 -18.50 5.92 2.28
CA GLU A 54 -19.35 6.43 3.36
C GLU A 54 -19.80 7.89 3.10
N PRO A 55 -20.93 8.33 3.67
CA PRO A 55 -21.41 9.70 3.50
C PRO A 55 -20.40 10.77 3.94
N VAL A 56 -19.55 10.46 4.93
CA VAL A 56 -18.55 11.38 5.48
C VAL A 56 -17.23 10.66 5.71
N LEU A 57 -16.20 11.12 5.02
CA LEU A 57 -14.81 10.74 5.31
C LEU A 57 -14.20 11.77 6.25
N THR A 58 -13.83 11.36 7.47
CA THR A 58 -13.17 12.25 8.42
C THR A 58 -11.64 12.20 8.29
N ALA A 59 -10.95 13.27 8.68
CA ALA A 59 -9.49 13.30 8.72
C ALA A 59 -8.90 12.21 9.66
N ALA A 60 -9.59 11.88 10.75
CA ALA A 60 -9.18 10.83 11.66
C ALA A 60 -9.26 9.44 10.99
N ALA A 61 -10.40 9.09 10.38
CA ALA A 61 -10.58 7.83 9.69
C ALA A 61 -9.59 7.68 8.51
N TYR A 62 -9.37 8.77 7.76
CA TYR A 62 -8.38 8.76 6.69
C TYR A 62 -6.95 8.52 7.20
N ARG A 63 -6.58 9.16 8.33
CA ARG A 63 -5.28 8.90 8.96
C ARG A 63 -5.13 7.45 9.41
N GLU A 64 -6.13 6.89 10.07
CA GLU A 64 -6.14 5.50 10.52
C GLU A 64 -5.97 4.54 9.34
N TRP A 65 -6.68 4.78 8.25
CA TRP A 65 -6.56 4.00 7.03
C TRP A 65 -5.16 4.09 6.41
N LEU A 66 -4.57 5.30 6.27
CA LEU A 66 -3.21 5.48 5.78
C LEU A 66 -2.18 4.70 6.63
N GLN A 67 -2.37 4.69 7.95
CA GLN A 67 -1.50 3.92 8.87
C GLN A 67 -1.71 2.41 8.70
N GLU A 68 -2.96 1.95 8.68
CA GLU A 68 -3.29 0.53 8.55
C GLU A 68 -2.73 -0.05 7.23
N TYR A 69 -2.84 0.71 6.15
CA TYR A 69 -2.31 0.33 4.84
C TYR A 69 -0.80 0.62 4.67
N ALA A 70 -0.13 1.15 5.68
CA ALA A 70 1.29 1.52 5.62
C ALA A 70 1.61 2.44 4.42
N VAL A 71 0.73 3.41 4.15
CA VAL A 71 0.92 4.37 3.07
C VAL A 71 2.05 5.34 3.40
N SER A 72 3.03 5.43 2.52
CA SER A 72 4.19 6.32 2.69
C SER A 72 4.00 7.66 1.98
N TYR A 73 3.29 7.68 0.87
CA TYR A 73 3.05 8.87 0.05
C TYR A 73 1.62 8.90 -0.47
N VAL A 74 1.07 10.12 -0.60
CA VAL A 74 -0.17 10.39 -1.32
C VAL A 74 0.19 11.22 -2.54
N ALA A 75 -0.17 10.76 -3.74
CA ALA A 75 0.09 11.46 -4.99
C ALA A 75 -1.24 11.86 -5.64
N MET A 76 -1.54 13.14 -5.63
CA MET A 76 -2.77 13.71 -6.18
C MET A 76 -2.51 14.42 -7.50
N SER A 77 -3.26 14.08 -8.55
CA SER A 77 -3.25 14.79 -9.82
C SER A 77 -4.30 15.91 -9.84
N ASP A 78 -4.22 16.79 -10.84
CA ASP A 78 -5.22 17.83 -11.11
C ASP A 78 -6.40 17.33 -11.99
N ALA A 79 -6.40 16.04 -12.35
CA ALA A 79 -7.50 15.45 -13.10
C ALA A 79 -8.79 15.39 -12.26
N PRO A 80 -9.97 15.44 -12.90
CA PRO A 80 -11.24 15.32 -12.21
C PRO A 80 -11.33 14.03 -11.39
N LEU A 81 -11.63 14.15 -10.11
CA LEU A 81 -11.72 13.01 -9.20
C LEU A 81 -12.97 12.16 -9.47
N ASP A 82 -12.85 10.86 -9.27
CA ASP A 82 -14.00 9.96 -9.14
C ASP A 82 -14.80 10.31 -7.88
N PHE A 83 -16.10 10.01 -7.88
CA PHE A 83 -16.98 10.34 -6.76
C PHE A 83 -16.49 9.77 -5.42
N SER A 84 -15.85 8.58 -5.42
CA SER A 84 -15.33 7.94 -4.23
C SER A 84 -14.10 8.66 -3.64
N SER A 85 -13.42 9.50 -4.42
CA SER A 85 -12.23 10.25 -3.96
C SER A 85 -12.46 11.75 -3.77
N VAL A 86 -13.69 12.24 -3.99
CA VAL A 86 -13.97 13.69 -3.83
C VAL A 86 -13.76 14.15 -2.39
N GLN A 87 -14.17 13.37 -1.40
CA GLN A 87 -13.99 13.72 0.01
C GLN A 87 -12.52 13.66 0.41
N GLU A 88 -11.80 12.65 -0.03
CA GLU A 88 -10.36 12.51 0.15
C GLU A 88 -9.60 13.71 -0.42
N GLY A 89 -9.87 14.05 -1.69
CA GLY A 89 -9.25 15.21 -2.34
C GLY A 89 -9.52 16.53 -1.63
N ARG A 90 -10.72 16.72 -1.05
CA ARG A 90 -11.04 17.89 -0.21
C ARG A 90 -10.19 17.90 1.06
N LEU A 91 -10.14 16.79 1.80
CA LEU A 91 -9.32 16.69 3.01
C LEU A 91 -7.86 17.01 2.74
N ILE A 92 -7.29 16.48 1.66
CA ILE A 92 -5.90 16.74 1.25
C ILE A 92 -5.72 18.23 0.94
N SER A 93 -6.63 18.83 0.16
CA SER A 93 -6.56 20.23 -0.26
C SER A 93 -6.74 21.22 0.89
N ASP A 94 -7.57 20.88 1.88
CA ASP A 94 -7.77 21.68 3.09
C ASP A 94 -6.57 21.64 4.04
N GLY A 95 -5.65 20.68 3.83
CA GLY A 95 -4.45 20.51 4.60
C GLY A 95 -4.63 19.58 5.79
N LEU A 96 -3.82 18.55 5.86
CA LEU A 96 -3.84 17.56 6.93
C LEU A 96 -2.51 17.58 7.69
N PRO A 97 -2.50 17.67 9.02
CA PRO A 97 -1.27 17.83 9.80
C PRO A 97 -0.33 16.61 9.72
N PHE A 98 -0.82 15.47 9.25
CA PHE A 98 -0.05 14.25 9.05
C PHE A 98 0.41 14.05 7.59
N LEU A 99 0.11 15.00 6.68
CA LEU A 99 0.59 15.02 5.31
C LEU A 99 1.51 16.23 5.09
N ARG A 100 2.74 15.95 4.68
CA ARG A 100 3.72 16.98 4.36
C ARG A 100 3.91 17.10 2.85
N PRO A 101 3.67 18.27 2.22
CA PRO A 101 3.94 18.43 0.80
C PRO A 101 5.45 18.31 0.55
N VAL A 102 5.84 17.45 -0.39
CA VAL A 102 7.25 17.16 -0.71
C VAL A 102 7.58 17.31 -2.18
N PHE A 103 6.58 17.40 -3.06
CA PHE A 103 6.77 17.66 -4.49
C PHE A 103 5.53 18.38 -5.05
N GLY A 104 5.77 19.30 -5.97
CA GLY A 104 4.74 20.00 -6.74
C GLY A 104 5.17 20.19 -8.18
N SER A 105 4.23 20.02 -9.12
CA SER A 105 4.36 20.34 -10.53
C SER A 105 3.07 20.98 -11.04
N ALA A 106 2.98 21.25 -12.36
CA ALA A 106 1.74 21.78 -12.94
C ALA A 106 0.55 20.85 -12.75
N HIS A 107 0.78 19.53 -12.69
CA HIS A 107 -0.29 18.51 -12.71
C HIS A 107 -0.26 17.54 -11.53
N TRP A 108 0.72 17.65 -10.63
CA TRP A 108 0.87 16.69 -9.52
C TRP A 108 1.33 17.36 -8.24
N GLN A 109 0.71 16.96 -7.15
CA GLN A 109 1.16 17.21 -5.79
C GLN A 109 1.48 15.89 -5.12
N VAL A 110 2.61 15.79 -4.41
CA VAL A 110 2.93 14.62 -3.61
C VAL A 110 3.11 15.03 -2.15
N TYR A 111 2.48 14.28 -1.30
CA TYR A 111 2.55 14.43 0.15
C TYR A 111 3.22 13.18 0.76
N GLU A 112 4.12 13.41 1.68
CA GLU A 112 4.68 12.36 2.53
C GLU A 112 3.78 12.17 3.74
N VAL A 113 3.41 10.94 4.03
CA VAL A 113 2.70 10.58 5.26
C VAL A 113 3.69 10.62 6.42
N LEU A 114 3.38 11.37 7.47
CA LEU A 114 4.26 11.48 8.63
C LEU A 114 4.15 10.25 9.53
N ALA A 115 5.30 9.67 9.89
CA ALA A 115 5.39 8.47 10.70
C ALA A 115 4.54 7.28 10.16
N PRO A 116 4.72 6.88 8.90
CA PRO A 116 3.96 5.77 8.34
C PRO A 116 4.30 4.46 9.05
N GLN A 117 3.33 3.55 9.13
CA GLN A 117 3.63 2.18 9.57
C GLN A 117 4.49 1.47 8.52
N PRO A 118 5.32 0.51 8.91
CA PRO A 118 6.04 -0.30 7.95
C PRO A 118 5.11 -1.29 7.24
N LEU A 119 5.42 -1.62 5.97
CA LEU A 119 4.70 -2.64 5.19
C LEU A 119 4.79 -4.03 5.80
N ALA A 120 5.86 -4.32 6.53
CA ALA A 120 6.00 -5.55 7.30
C ALA A 120 6.55 -5.26 8.69
N THR A 121 6.03 -5.96 9.70
CA THR A 121 6.55 -5.98 11.07
C THR A 121 6.89 -7.40 11.44
N GLY A 122 8.01 -7.63 12.14
CA GLY A 122 8.47 -8.96 12.51
C GLY A 122 9.98 -9.00 12.76
N PRO A 123 10.54 -10.20 12.93
CA PRO A 123 11.98 -10.38 13.20
C PRO A 123 12.81 -10.26 11.91
N GLY A 124 12.86 -9.08 11.30
CA GLY A 124 13.59 -8.84 10.06
C GLY A 124 12.99 -7.72 9.20
N SER A 125 13.07 -7.85 7.88
CA SER A 125 12.62 -6.81 6.95
C SER A 125 11.96 -7.35 5.69
N LEU A 126 11.07 -6.55 5.10
CA LEU A 126 10.54 -6.74 3.75
C LEU A 126 11.60 -6.22 2.75
N THR A 127 12.08 -7.07 1.86
CA THR A 127 13.12 -6.72 0.89
C THR A 127 12.57 -6.42 -0.50
N SER A 128 11.46 -7.05 -0.88
CA SER A 128 10.74 -6.72 -2.12
C SER A 128 9.23 -6.92 -1.98
N LEU A 129 8.47 -6.20 -2.78
CA LEU A 129 7.03 -6.35 -2.93
C LEU A 129 6.66 -6.01 -4.37
N ASN A 130 5.95 -6.90 -5.02
CA ASN A 130 5.42 -6.73 -6.38
C ASN A 130 3.98 -7.25 -6.48
N GLY A 131 3.41 -7.27 -7.67
CA GLY A 131 2.03 -7.72 -7.89
C GLY A 131 1.79 -9.20 -7.60
N ASP A 132 2.84 -10.04 -7.70
CA ASP A 132 2.73 -11.49 -7.67
C ASP A 132 3.32 -12.11 -6.40
N GLY A 133 4.00 -11.31 -5.56
CA GLY A 133 4.63 -11.82 -4.36
C GLY A 133 5.44 -10.80 -3.57
N PHE A 134 6.12 -11.29 -2.55
CA PHE A 134 7.02 -10.50 -1.70
C PHE A 134 8.15 -11.36 -1.12
N THR A 135 9.23 -10.70 -0.74
CA THR A 135 10.35 -11.35 -0.05
C THR A 135 10.64 -10.71 1.29
N LEU A 136 10.97 -11.56 2.25
CA LEU A 136 11.39 -11.19 3.60
C LEU A 136 12.83 -11.66 3.84
N ASP A 137 13.56 -10.91 4.65
CA ASP A 137 14.83 -11.34 5.22
C ASP A 137 14.65 -11.46 6.74
N ALA A 138 14.51 -12.70 7.21
CA ALA A 138 14.31 -13.00 8.61
C ALA A 138 15.67 -13.05 9.33
N THR A 139 15.82 -12.26 10.38
CA THR A 139 17.01 -12.27 11.25
C THR A 139 16.88 -13.27 12.39
N ASP A 140 15.67 -13.72 12.68
CA ASP A 140 15.34 -14.74 13.68
C ASP A 140 14.06 -15.48 13.28
N SER A 141 13.75 -16.57 13.96
CA SER A 141 12.43 -17.22 13.88
C SER A 141 11.34 -16.32 14.47
N GLY A 142 10.14 -16.40 13.92
CA GLY A 142 9.00 -15.65 14.43
C GLY A 142 8.03 -15.19 13.36
N THR A 143 6.98 -14.50 13.78
CA THR A 143 5.89 -14.09 12.90
C THR A 143 6.14 -12.70 12.33
N PHE A 144 6.03 -12.59 11.00
CA PHE A 144 5.85 -11.34 10.30
C PHE A 144 4.36 -11.08 10.06
N LEU A 145 3.92 -9.85 10.30
CA LEU A 145 2.69 -9.32 9.71
C LEU A 145 3.07 -8.51 8.47
N VAL A 146 2.67 -8.98 7.31
CA VAL A 146 2.89 -8.30 6.03
C VAL A 146 1.56 -7.68 5.59
N ARG A 147 1.54 -6.35 5.40
CA ARG A 147 0.33 -5.60 4.99
C ARG A 147 0.03 -5.78 3.50
N VAL A 148 -0.13 -7.03 3.11
CA VAL A 148 -0.65 -7.49 1.82
C VAL A 148 -1.85 -8.36 2.13
N HIS A 149 -2.98 -8.15 1.46
CA HIS A 149 -4.18 -8.94 1.72
C HIS A 149 -3.92 -10.43 1.53
N TYR A 150 -4.35 -11.21 2.51
CA TYR A 150 -4.23 -12.65 2.44
C TYR A 150 -5.09 -13.21 1.31
N THR A 151 -4.51 -14.16 0.60
CA THR A 151 -5.21 -15.02 -0.35
C THR A 151 -4.76 -16.46 -0.14
N PRO A 152 -5.65 -17.45 -0.35
CA PRO A 152 -5.28 -18.87 -0.25
C PRO A 152 -4.27 -19.31 -1.34
N TYR A 153 -3.97 -18.44 -2.30
CA TYR A 153 -2.99 -18.70 -3.35
C TYR A 153 -1.56 -18.34 -2.94
N TRP A 154 -1.34 -17.69 -1.77
CA TRP A 154 0.01 -17.44 -1.28
C TRP A 154 0.72 -18.74 -0.92
N THR A 155 1.87 -18.98 -1.54
CA THR A 155 2.74 -20.13 -1.34
C THR A 155 4.15 -19.70 -1.01
N VAL A 156 4.79 -20.36 -0.05
CA VAL A 156 6.23 -20.16 0.22
C VAL A 156 7.02 -20.85 -0.88
N SER A 157 7.55 -20.07 -1.82
CA SER A 157 8.34 -20.58 -2.96
C SER A 157 9.82 -20.77 -2.60
N SER A 158 10.31 -20.10 -1.55
CA SER A 158 11.68 -20.26 -1.06
C SER A 158 11.76 -19.92 0.42
N GLY A 159 12.69 -20.57 1.13
CA GLY A 159 12.89 -20.39 2.56
C GLY A 159 12.17 -21.44 3.40
N SER A 160 12.22 -21.27 4.73
CA SER A 160 11.57 -22.16 5.71
C SER A 160 10.55 -21.34 6.48
N ALA A 161 9.31 -21.37 6.03
CA ALA A 161 8.23 -20.58 6.60
C ALA A 161 6.88 -21.19 6.30
N THR A 162 5.85 -20.71 7.01
CA THR A 162 4.44 -20.96 6.71
C THR A 162 3.71 -19.64 6.50
N VAL A 163 2.68 -19.64 5.67
CA VAL A 163 1.85 -18.47 5.38
C VAL A 163 0.41 -18.71 5.81
N ALA A 164 -0.23 -17.72 6.42
CA ALA A 164 -1.60 -17.80 6.92
C ALA A 164 -2.30 -16.43 6.83
N ALA A 165 -3.64 -16.47 7.02
CA ALA A 165 -4.43 -15.26 7.23
C ALA A 165 -4.10 -14.66 8.61
N GLY A 166 -3.75 -13.39 8.63
CA GLY A 166 -3.53 -12.61 9.84
C GLY A 166 -4.67 -11.69 10.21
N ALA A 167 -4.44 -10.84 11.21
CA ALA A 167 -5.39 -9.84 11.64
C ALA A 167 -5.73 -8.86 10.50
N HIS A 168 -6.97 -8.36 10.49
CA HIS A 168 -7.49 -7.39 9.50
C HIS A 168 -7.38 -7.84 8.03
N GLY A 169 -7.29 -9.17 7.79
CA GLY A 169 -7.13 -9.71 6.44
C GLY A 169 -5.73 -9.57 5.85
N TRP A 170 -4.74 -9.16 6.64
CA TRP A 170 -3.34 -9.13 6.22
C TRP A 170 -2.74 -10.53 6.17
N THR A 171 -1.56 -10.66 5.59
CA THR A 171 -0.84 -11.93 5.50
C THR A 171 0.12 -12.07 6.67
N GLU A 172 0.05 -13.19 7.37
CA GLU A 172 1.06 -13.60 8.35
C GLU A 172 2.01 -14.62 7.74
N VAL A 173 3.32 -14.44 8.00
CA VAL A 173 4.36 -15.38 7.61
C VAL A 173 5.15 -15.76 8.87
N TYR A 174 5.14 -17.03 9.24
CA TYR A 174 5.97 -17.53 10.33
C TYR A 174 7.28 -18.07 9.77
N ALA A 175 8.38 -17.37 10.04
CA ALA A 175 9.73 -17.82 9.75
C ALA A 175 10.17 -18.86 10.77
N GLU A 176 10.51 -20.06 10.34
CA GLU A 176 10.98 -21.15 11.22
C GLU A 176 12.44 -20.96 11.65
N LYS A 177 13.22 -20.26 10.83
CA LYS A 177 14.63 -19.94 11.05
C LYS A 177 15.05 -18.68 10.31
N PRO A 178 16.18 -18.05 10.67
CA PRO A 178 16.77 -16.96 9.91
C PRO A 178 17.02 -17.31 8.45
N GLY A 179 16.89 -16.30 7.57
CA GLY A 179 17.17 -16.39 6.13
C GLY A 179 16.14 -15.71 5.25
N ALA A 180 16.39 -15.74 3.96
CA ALA A 180 15.49 -15.20 2.97
C ALA A 180 14.27 -16.10 2.79
N ILE A 181 13.09 -15.49 2.69
CA ILE A 181 11.79 -16.14 2.47
C ILE A 181 11.14 -15.46 1.28
N ALA A 182 10.72 -16.24 0.29
CA ALA A 182 9.90 -15.74 -0.81
C ALA A 182 8.49 -16.34 -0.73
N VAL A 183 7.51 -15.49 -0.92
CA VAL A 183 6.08 -15.85 -0.99
C VAL A 183 5.54 -15.35 -2.31
N ASP A 184 4.98 -16.24 -3.11
CA ASP A 184 4.46 -15.96 -4.44
C ASP A 184 3.04 -16.50 -4.58
N ALA A 185 2.25 -15.87 -5.48
CA ALA A 185 0.92 -16.34 -5.80
C ALA A 185 0.99 -17.50 -6.80
N GLU A 186 0.54 -18.68 -6.40
CA GLU A 186 0.44 -19.84 -7.29
C GLU A 186 -1.02 -20.13 -7.63
N PHE A 187 -1.34 -20.04 -8.92
CA PHE A 187 -2.64 -20.43 -9.45
C PHE A 187 -2.48 -21.82 -10.09
N SER A 188 -2.90 -22.88 -9.39
CA SER A 188 -3.03 -24.20 -10.03
C SER A 188 -4.22 -24.18 -10.99
N LEU A 189 -3.95 -24.38 -12.26
CA LEU A 189 -4.96 -24.61 -13.32
C LEU A 189 -5.53 -26.02 -13.21
#